data_90ad57888f905b15c4992848b8e598c4
#
_entry.id   90ad57888f905b15c4992848b8e598c4
#
_cell.length_a   1.000
_cell.length_b   1.000
_cell.length_c   1.000
_cell.angle_alpha   90.00
_cell.angle_beta   90.00
_cell.angle_gamma   90.00
#
_symmetry.space_group_name_H-M   'P 1'
#
loop_
_entity.id
_entity.type
_entity.pdbx_description
1 polymer ?
#
loop_
_entity_poly.entity_id
_entity_poly.type
_entity_poly.pdbx_seq_one_letter_code
_entity_poly.pdbx_strand_id
1 'polypeptide(L)'
;GKTWKAYSLDLKTNKDELASAEAELHGFITDLNNLPTDTSDESIATIKAFYEKWFDMDFFLKTYAINILLGMDDDYWGNGNNYYLYFDTGKKGTGKLYFIPFDYDNTLGCSIHEGDFLQNPLEWGRGKNRPLMDRMLLVPEFKQKFVDYLYEVSAEEAAYEEPVYEE
;
A
#
# COMPACT_ATOMS: atom_id res chain seq x y z
N GLY A 1 9.23 15.16 -19.02
CA GLY A 1 8.35 14.74 -17.95
C GLY A 1 7.13 15.64 -17.88
N LYS A 2 5.97 15.10 -17.54
CA LYS A 2 4.77 15.92 -17.28
C LYS A 2 5.04 16.79 -16.06
N THR A 3 4.73 18.06 -16.13
CA THR A 3 4.82 18.94 -14.97
C THR A 3 3.76 18.52 -13.95
N TRP A 4 4.06 18.67 -12.67
CA TRP A 4 3.14 18.36 -11.57
C TRP A 4 1.74 18.95 -11.74
N LYS A 5 1.63 20.12 -12.34
CA LYS A 5 0.36 20.79 -12.69
C LYS A 5 -0.54 20.00 -13.67
N ALA A 6 -0.04 18.92 -14.28
CA ALA A 6 -0.82 18.09 -15.19
C ALA A 6 -1.73 17.08 -14.46
N TYR A 7 -1.64 16.98 -13.13
CA TYR A 7 -2.45 16.08 -12.31
C TYR A 7 -3.50 16.87 -11.53
N SER A 8 -4.70 16.33 -11.45
CA SER A 8 -5.77 16.86 -10.61
C SER A 8 -5.66 16.23 -9.23
N LEU A 9 -5.52 17.03 -8.18
CA LEU A 9 -5.63 16.60 -6.79
C LEU A 9 -7.03 16.96 -6.28
N ASP A 10 -7.75 15.98 -5.76
CA ASP A 10 -9.06 16.15 -5.15
C ASP A 10 -8.98 15.82 -3.65
N LEU A 11 -9.04 16.86 -2.81
CA LEU A 11 -9.04 16.70 -1.37
C LEU A 11 -10.39 16.21 -0.88
N LYS A 12 -10.40 15.10 -0.14
CA LYS A 12 -11.61 14.57 0.52
C LYS A 12 -11.87 15.25 1.86
N THR A 13 -10.81 15.67 2.55
CA THR A 13 -10.85 16.43 3.81
C THR A 13 -10.04 17.73 3.68
N ASN A 14 -10.22 18.68 4.59
CA ASN A 14 -9.45 19.95 4.65
C ASN A 14 -9.37 20.67 3.29
N LYS A 15 -10.49 20.79 2.61
CA LYS A 15 -10.57 21.26 1.20
C LYS A 15 -9.97 22.63 0.97
N ASP A 16 -9.85 23.44 2.02
CA ASP A 16 -9.30 24.79 1.95
C ASP A 16 -7.75 24.81 1.99
N GLU A 17 -7.12 23.64 2.24
CA GLU A 17 -5.66 23.51 2.38
C GLU A 17 -4.97 22.86 1.17
N LEU A 18 -5.51 23.07 -0.03
CA LEU A 18 -5.01 22.42 -1.26
C LEU A 18 -3.51 22.65 -1.48
N ALA A 19 -3.01 23.87 -1.31
CA ALA A 19 -1.60 24.18 -1.57
C ALA A 19 -0.64 23.45 -0.59
N SER A 20 -1.04 23.33 0.66
CA SER A 20 -0.29 22.61 1.70
C SER A 20 -0.29 21.11 1.42
N ALA A 21 -1.45 20.54 1.07
CA ALA A 21 -1.59 19.13 0.70
C ALA A 21 -0.80 18.77 -0.58
N GLU A 22 -0.81 19.66 -1.59
CA GLU A 22 0.01 19.48 -2.79
C GLU A 22 1.51 19.45 -2.46
N ALA A 23 1.98 20.35 -1.59
CA ALA A 23 3.37 20.39 -1.20
C ALA A 23 3.80 19.13 -0.43
N GLU A 24 2.95 18.65 0.47
CA GLU A 24 3.20 17.43 1.26
C GLU A 24 3.23 16.18 0.39
N LEU A 25 2.24 16.00 -0.47
CA LEU A 25 2.19 14.89 -1.43
C LEU A 25 3.38 14.93 -2.40
N HIS A 26 3.75 16.13 -2.90
CA HIS A 26 4.90 16.29 -3.77
C HIS A 26 6.20 15.92 -3.05
N GLY A 27 6.37 16.34 -1.80
CA GLY A 27 7.50 15.96 -0.97
C GLY A 27 7.60 14.45 -0.79
N PHE A 28 6.51 13.81 -0.41
CA PHE A 28 6.44 12.35 -0.26
C PHE A 28 6.82 11.61 -1.56
N ILE A 29 6.22 11.99 -2.69
CA ILE A 29 6.50 11.36 -3.99
C ILE A 29 7.96 11.59 -4.41
N THR A 30 8.51 12.76 -4.15
CA THR A 30 9.92 13.08 -4.44
C THR A 30 10.86 12.21 -3.62
N ASP A 31 10.63 12.13 -2.31
CA ASP A 31 11.42 11.30 -1.40
C ASP A 31 11.36 9.83 -1.81
N LEU A 32 10.15 9.31 -2.10
CA LEU A 32 9.96 7.94 -2.56
C LEU A 32 10.72 7.62 -3.86
N ASN A 33 10.67 8.53 -4.84
CA ASN A 33 11.33 8.32 -6.13
C ASN A 33 12.86 8.46 -6.05
N ASN A 34 13.37 9.15 -5.04
CA ASN A 34 14.80 9.30 -4.78
C ASN A 34 15.40 8.15 -3.96
N LEU A 35 14.57 7.23 -3.46
CA LEU A 35 15.07 6.05 -2.76
C LEU A 35 15.97 5.19 -3.66
N PRO A 36 17.03 4.61 -3.10
CA PRO A 36 17.88 3.68 -3.82
C PRO A 36 17.11 2.46 -4.32
N THR A 37 17.68 1.78 -5.30
CA THR A 37 17.09 0.61 -5.97
C THR A 37 17.91 -0.66 -5.79
N ASP A 38 19.06 -0.54 -5.14
CA ASP A 38 19.95 -1.65 -4.82
C ASP A 38 19.72 -2.18 -3.39
N THR A 39 20.39 -3.27 -3.07
CA THR A 39 20.24 -3.98 -1.80
C THR A 39 21.49 -3.91 -0.92
N SER A 40 22.31 -2.86 -1.06
CA SER A 40 23.41 -2.61 -0.12
C SER A 40 22.85 -2.28 1.26
N ASP A 41 23.63 -2.53 2.32
CA ASP A 41 23.20 -2.26 3.69
C ASP A 41 22.83 -0.79 3.90
N GLU A 42 23.51 0.15 3.26
CA GLU A 42 23.23 1.58 3.31
C GLU A 42 21.89 1.90 2.61
N SER A 43 21.64 1.29 1.45
CA SER A 43 20.39 1.44 0.70
C SER A 43 19.21 0.87 1.48
N ILE A 44 19.36 -0.31 2.06
CA ILE A 44 18.32 -0.94 2.90
C ILE A 44 18.01 -0.05 4.11
N ALA A 45 19.02 0.47 4.81
CA ALA A 45 18.83 1.36 5.94
C ALA A 45 18.09 2.66 5.53
N THR A 46 18.43 3.23 4.38
CA THR A 46 17.79 4.44 3.84
C THR A 46 16.32 4.19 3.50
N ILE A 47 16.04 3.08 2.81
CA ILE A 47 14.68 2.69 2.47
C ILE A 47 13.86 2.44 3.74
N LYS A 48 14.39 1.66 4.67
CA LYS A 48 13.73 1.36 5.94
C LYS A 48 13.36 2.64 6.70
N ALA A 49 14.29 3.57 6.84
CA ALA A 49 14.05 4.84 7.52
C ALA A 49 12.93 5.67 6.86
N PHE A 50 12.85 5.68 5.53
CA PHE A 50 11.75 6.32 4.80
C PHE A 50 10.40 5.71 5.17
N TYR A 51 10.26 4.40 5.12
CA TYR A 51 8.97 3.75 5.42
C TYR A 51 8.57 3.93 6.88
N GLU A 52 9.50 3.76 7.82
CA GLU A 52 9.24 3.96 9.25
C GLU A 52 8.90 5.42 9.59
N LYS A 53 9.41 6.38 8.83
CA LYS A 53 9.01 7.80 8.96
C LYS A 53 7.55 7.99 8.56
N TRP A 54 7.16 7.49 7.39
CA TRP A 54 5.87 7.80 6.78
C TRP A 54 4.74 6.87 7.20
N PHE A 55 5.01 5.61 7.50
CA PHE A 55 3.98 4.59 7.74
C PHE A 55 4.05 4.01 9.14
N ASP A 56 2.89 3.59 9.65
CA ASP A 56 2.80 2.50 10.59
C ASP A 56 2.97 1.20 9.78
N MET A 57 4.11 0.55 9.93
CA MET A 57 4.49 -0.57 9.07
C MET A 57 3.62 -1.80 9.30
N ASP A 58 3.12 -2.03 10.51
CA ASP A 58 2.21 -3.14 10.79
C ASP A 58 0.89 -2.95 10.08
N PHE A 59 0.31 -1.76 10.21
CA PHE A 59 -0.92 -1.42 9.52
C PHE A 59 -0.76 -1.48 7.99
N PHE A 60 0.31 -0.90 7.45
CA PHE A 60 0.56 -0.84 6.01
C PHE A 60 0.74 -2.23 5.41
N LEU A 61 1.59 -3.08 6.01
CA LEU A 61 1.88 -4.42 5.51
C LEU A 61 0.67 -5.34 5.63
N LYS A 62 -0.08 -5.26 6.74
CA LYS A 62 -1.30 -6.07 6.92
C LYS A 62 -2.40 -5.65 5.93
N THR A 63 -2.56 -4.35 5.65
CA THR A 63 -3.48 -3.86 4.61
C THR A 63 -3.15 -4.45 3.24
N TYR A 64 -1.87 -4.44 2.86
CA TYR A 64 -1.46 -5.03 1.59
C TYR A 64 -1.58 -6.54 1.55
N ALA A 65 -1.32 -7.24 2.65
CA ALA A 65 -1.53 -8.68 2.73
C ALA A 65 -3.00 -9.03 2.47
N ILE A 66 -3.94 -8.27 3.05
CA ILE A 66 -5.38 -8.45 2.82
C ILE A 66 -5.73 -8.21 1.35
N ASN A 67 -5.26 -7.12 0.73
CA ASN A 67 -5.52 -6.83 -0.69
C ASN A 67 -5.08 -7.98 -1.60
N ILE A 68 -3.89 -8.53 -1.35
CA ILE A 68 -3.33 -9.61 -2.15
C ILE A 68 -4.11 -10.92 -1.96
N LEU A 69 -4.48 -11.24 -0.72
CA LEU A 69 -5.26 -12.45 -0.41
C LEU A 69 -6.67 -12.39 -1.03
N LEU A 70 -7.27 -11.22 -1.09
CA LEU A 70 -8.54 -11.01 -1.77
C LEU A 70 -8.42 -11.00 -3.30
N GLY A 71 -7.20 -10.99 -3.84
CA GLY A 71 -6.98 -10.92 -5.28
C GLY A 71 -7.39 -9.58 -5.88
N MET A 72 -7.20 -8.48 -5.16
CA MET A 72 -7.56 -7.12 -5.61
C MET A 72 -6.56 -6.60 -6.64
N ASP A 73 -6.79 -6.91 -7.93
CA ASP A 73 -5.88 -6.53 -9.01
C ASP A 73 -6.07 -5.09 -9.51
N ASP A 74 -7.18 -4.45 -9.20
CA ASP A 74 -7.43 -3.04 -9.50
C ASP A 74 -7.01 -2.09 -8.36
N ASP A 75 -6.03 -2.49 -7.57
CA ASP A 75 -5.43 -1.69 -6.51
C ASP A 75 -4.23 -0.85 -6.99
N TYR A 76 -3.55 -0.18 -6.05
CA TYR A 76 -2.33 0.56 -6.36
C TYR A 76 -1.25 -0.32 -7.00
N TRP A 77 -0.99 -1.50 -6.47
CA TRP A 77 0.10 -2.37 -6.93
C TRP A 77 -0.23 -2.98 -8.30
N GLY A 78 -1.46 -3.46 -8.48
CA GLY A 78 -1.93 -4.04 -9.72
C GLY A 78 -2.08 -3.00 -10.84
N ASN A 79 -3.03 -2.11 -10.72
CA ASN A 79 -3.45 -1.17 -11.78
C ASN A 79 -3.20 0.31 -11.48
N GLY A 80 -2.88 0.67 -10.24
CA GLY A 80 -2.62 2.03 -9.82
C GLY A 80 -3.89 2.82 -9.47
N ASN A 81 -4.97 2.12 -9.12
CA ASN A 81 -6.28 2.66 -8.80
C ASN A 81 -6.69 2.41 -7.35
N ASN A 82 -7.87 2.85 -7.02
CA ASN A 82 -8.70 2.45 -5.87
C ASN A 82 -8.03 2.59 -4.50
N TYR A 83 -7.37 3.73 -4.26
CA TYR A 83 -6.80 4.05 -2.96
C TYR A 83 -6.88 5.55 -2.66
N TYR A 84 -6.96 5.85 -1.36
CA TYR A 84 -6.69 7.19 -0.83
C TYR A 84 -5.39 7.19 -0.04
N LEU A 85 -4.73 8.35 -0.01
CA LEU A 85 -3.63 8.64 0.89
C LEU A 85 -4.13 9.63 1.95
N TYR A 86 -4.11 9.25 3.21
CA TYR A 86 -4.47 10.10 4.33
C TYR A 86 -3.24 10.48 5.12
N PHE A 87 -2.86 11.75 5.04
CA PHE A 87 -1.73 12.32 5.77
C PHE A 87 -2.23 12.81 7.12
N ASP A 88 -1.94 12.07 8.19
CA ASP A 88 -2.30 12.43 9.58
C ASP A 88 -1.18 13.28 10.21
N THR A 89 -0.84 14.39 9.54
CA THR A 89 0.30 15.26 9.86
C THR A 89 -0.11 16.51 10.64
N GLY A 90 -1.39 16.65 10.99
CA GLY A 90 -1.91 17.74 11.81
C GLY A 90 -1.31 17.78 13.22
N LYS A 91 -1.50 18.89 13.96
CA LYS A 91 -0.93 19.14 15.30
C LYS A 91 -1.23 18.04 16.34
N LYS A 92 -2.28 17.24 16.16
CA LYS A 92 -2.67 16.13 17.01
C LYS A 92 -2.57 14.78 16.29
N GLY A 93 -2.05 14.79 15.07
CA GLY A 93 -1.90 13.60 14.25
C GLY A 93 -0.72 12.74 14.68
N THR A 94 -0.67 11.53 14.15
CA THR A 94 0.40 10.56 14.39
C THR A 94 1.69 10.90 13.63
N GLY A 95 1.63 11.84 12.68
CA GLY A 95 2.70 12.13 11.73
C GLY A 95 2.85 11.07 10.64
N LYS A 96 1.86 10.18 10.49
CA LYS A 96 1.89 9.05 9.56
C LYS A 96 0.99 9.28 8.36
N LEU A 97 1.34 8.59 7.29
CA LEU A 97 0.54 8.41 6.09
C LEU A 97 -0.19 7.07 6.18
N TYR A 98 -1.50 7.10 5.98
CA TYR A 98 -2.32 5.89 5.88
C TYR A 98 -2.72 5.64 4.44
N PHE A 99 -2.45 4.44 3.99
CA PHE A 99 -2.92 3.92 2.71
C PHE A 99 -4.28 3.28 2.91
N ILE A 100 -5.30 3.81 2.26
CA ILE A 100 -6.70 3.37 2.43
C ILE A 100 -7.22 2.86 1.10
N PRO A 101 -7.20 1.54 0.85
CA PRO A 101 -7.80 0.96 -0.34
C PRO A 101 -9.33 1.03 -0.25
N PHE A 102 -9.98 1.05 -1.41
CA PHE A 102 -11.43 1.04 -1.55
C PHE A 102 -11.83 0.37 -2.86
N ASP A 103 -13.13 0.15 -3.07
CA ASP A 103 -13.70 -0.42 -4.31
C ASP A 103 -13.23 -1.86 -4.57
N TYR A 104 -13.62 -2.76 -3.68
CA TYR A 104 -13.25 -4.17 -3.71
C TYR A 104 -14.12 -5.04 -4.64
N ASP A 105 -14.79 -4.46 -5.62
CA ASP A 105 -15.66 -5.18 -6.57
C ASP A 105 -14.87 -6.13 -7.51
N ASN A 106 -13.60 -5.83 -7.75
CA ASN A 106 -12.67 -6.65 -8.51
C ASN A 106 -11.81 -7.57 -7.61
N THR A 107 -12.46 -8.34 -6.74
CA THR A 107 -11.81 -9.28 -5.82
C THR A 107 -12.38 -10.68 -5.96
N LEU A 108 -11.79 -11.65 -5.26
CA LEU A 108 -12.29 -13.03 -5.16
C LEU A 108 -12.58 -13.68 -6.52
N GLY A 109 -11.82 -13.36 -7.52
CA GLY A 109 -12.00 -13.90 -8.85
C GLY A 109 -12.97 -13.16 -9.76
N CYS A 110 -13.53 -12.05 -9.31
CA CYS A 110 -14.44 -11.22 -10.11
C CYS A 110 -13.71 -10.11 -10.88
N SER A 111 -12.41 -10.27 -11.15
CA SER A 111 -11.63 -9.26 -11.87
C SER A 111 -12.10 -9.08 -13.30
N ILE A 112 -12.12 -7.81 -13.77
CA ILE A 112 -12.31 -7.44 -15.17
C ILE A 112 -11.07 -7.75 -16.04
N HIS A 113 -9.93 -7.89 -15.42
CA HIS A 113 -8.71 -8.39 -16.03
C HIS A 113 -8.63 -9.87 -15.68
N GLU A 114 -8.48 -10.75 -16.64
CA GLU A 114 -8.30 -12.19 -16.41
C GLU A 114 -7.15 -12.40 -15.42
N GLY A 115 -7.48 -12.22 -14.11
CA GLY A 115 -6.54 -12.29 -13.01
C GLY A 115 -6.13 -13.74 -12.81
N ASP A 116 -4.85 -14.00 -12.87
CA ASP A 116 -4.30 -15.28 -12.48
C ASP A 116 -4.32 -15.38 -10.94
N PHE A 117 -5.32 -16.07 -10.39
CA PHE A 117 -5.45 -16.33 -8.94
C PHE A 117 -4.26 -17.08 -8.35
N LEU A 118 -3.40 -17.60 -9.21
CA LEU A 118 -2.18 -18.30 -8.83
C LEU A 118 -0.95 -17.39 -8.84
N GLN A 119 -1.13 -16.09 -8.93
CA GLN A 119 -0.01 -15.17 -8.89
C GLN A 119 0.76 -15.28 -7.57
N ASN A 120 2.08 -15.22 -7.68
CA ASN A 120 2.93 -15.13 -6.50
C ASN A 120 2.64 -13.80 -5.75
N PRO A 121 2.23 -13.83 -4.49
CA PRO A 121 1.94 -12.61 -3.72
C PRO A 121 3.10 -11.59 -3.67
N LEU A 122 4.34 -12.04 -3.79
CA LEU A 122 5.53 -11.18 -3.81
C LEU A 122 5.83 -10.60 -5.19
N GLU A 123 5.06 -10.98 -6.20
CA GLU A 123 5.23 -10.55 -7.60
C GLU A 123 3.97 -9.89 -8.16
N TRP A 124 2.96 -9.64 -7.34
CA TRP A 124 1.67 -9.10 -7.71
C TRP A 124 1.86 -7.89 -8.65
N GLY A 125 2.02 -6.92 -8.73
CA GLY A 125 2.18 -5.83 -9.68
C GLY A 125 3.55 -5.73 -10.38
N ARG A 126 4.40 -6.76 -10.35
CA ARG A 126 5.73 -6.69 -10.95
C ARG A 126 5.69 -6.39 -12.45
N GLY A 127 6.64 -5.57 -12.90
CA GLY A 127 6.69 -5.05 -14.27
C GLY A 127 5.90 -3.76 -14.48
N LYS A 128 5.12 -3.34 -13.49
CA LYS A 128 4.46 -2.03 -13.45
C LYS A 128 5.28 -1.13 -12.52
N ASN A 129 5.53 0.10 -12.90
CA ASN A 129 6.26 1.05 -12.05
C ASN A 129 5.45 1.39 -10.79
N ARG A 130 5.73 0.69 -9.71
CA ARG A 130 5.06 0.82 -8.40
C ARG A 130 6.10 1.02 -7.29
N PRO A 131 6.78 2.16 -7.25
CA PRO A 131 7.92 2.37 -6.35
C PRO A 131 7.59 2.14 -4.88
N LEU A 132 6.35 2.41 -4.44
CA LEU A 132 5.93 2.17 -3.06
C LEU A 132 6.01 0.69 -2.66
N MET A 133 5.71 -0.24 -3.55
CA MET A 133 5.83 -1.67 -3.26
C MET A 133 7.22 -2.20 -3.61
N ASP A 134 7.77 -1.77 -4.74
CA ASP A 134 9.07 -2.23 -5.22
C ASP A 134 10.18 -1.93 -4.21
N ARG A 135 10.17 -0.75 -3.57
CA ARG A 135 11.16 -0.37 -2.56
C ARG A 135 10.93 -1.08 -1.22
N MET A 136 9.68 -1.21 -0.80
CA MET A 136 9.33 -1.91 0.43
C MET A 136 9.86 -3.35 0.43
N LEU A 137 9.71 -4.06 -0.67
CA LEU A 137 10.14 -5.45 -0.81
C LEU A 137 11.66 -5.64 -0.88
N LEU A 138 12.45 -4.56 -1.04
CA LEU A 138 13.92 -4.62 -0.94
C LEU A 138 14.39 -4.76 0.50
N VAL A 139 13.60 -4.35 1.49
CA VAL A 139 13.93 -4.48 2.91
C VAL A 139 13.58 -5.88 3.40
N PRO A 140 14.55 -6.73 3.75
CA PRO A 140 14.29 -8.13 4.11
C PRO A 140 13.32 -8.28 5.29
N GLU A 141 13.43 -7.41 6.30
CA GLU A 141 12.54 -7.39 7.45
C GLU A 141 11.08 -7.12 7.06
N PHE A 142 10.83 -6.13 6.20
CA PHE A 142 9.48 -5.81 5.73
C PHE A 142 8.92 -6.91 4.85
N LYS A 143 9.76 -7.46 3.97
CA LYS A 143 9.37 -8.60 3.13
C LYS A 143 8.96 -9.82 3.96
N GLN A 144 9.76 -10.16 5.00
CA GLN A 144 9.43 -11.27 5.88
C GLN A 144 8.12 -11.01 6.63
N LYS A 145 7.97 -9.82 7.22
CA LYS A 145 6.76 -9.44 7.95
C LYS A 145 5.51 -9.43 7.05
N PHE A 146 5.65 -9.01 5.80
CA PHE A 146 4.57 -9.10 4.82
C PHE A 146 4.15 -10.56 4.57
N VAL A 147 5.12 -11.47 4.42
CA VAL A 147 4.85 -12.91 4.29
C VAL A 147 4.17 -13.46 5.55
N ASP A 148 4.64 -13.06 6.72
CA ASP A 148 4.03 -13.50 8.00
C ASP A 148 2.57 -13.06 8.08
N TYR A 149 2.23 -11.84 7.65
CA TYR A 149 0.83 -11.38 7.59
C TYR A 149 -0.01 -12.11 6.54
N LEU A 150 0.55 -12.50 5.40
CA LEU A 150 -0.17 -13.35 4.45
C LEU A 150 -0.61 -14.67 5.09
N TYR A 151 0.28 -15.29 5.89
CA TYR A 151 -0.06 -16.51 6.62
C TYR A 151 -1.03 -16.27 7.77
N GLU A 152 -0.82 -15.21 8.56
CA GLU A 152 -1.69 -14.86 9.68
C GLU A 152 -3.13 -14.65 9.22
N VAL A 153 -3.34 -13.79 8.22
CA VAL A 153 -4.68 -13.46 7.71
C VAL A 153 -5.35 -14.68 7.09
N SER A 154 -4.61 -15.50 6.32
CA SER A 154 -5.17 -16.73 5.73
C SER A 154 -5.51 -17.80 6.76
N ALA A 155 -4.85 -17.81 7.93
CA ALA A 155 -5.12 -18.75 9.00
C ALA A 155 -6.31 -18.33 9.88
N GLU A 156 -6.54 -17.02 10.06
CA GLU A 156 -7.69 -16.49 10.80
C GLU A 156 -9.03 -16.85 10.13
N GLU A 157 -9.08 -16.91 8.79
CA GLU A 157 -10.28 -17.37 8.08
C GLU A 157 -10.60 -18.85 8.37
N ALA A 158 -9.61 -19.67 8.64
CA ALA A 158 -9.80 -21.10 8.97
C ALA A 158 -10.35 -21.31 10.40
N ALA A 159 -10.31 -20.31 11.26
CA ALA A 159 -10.76 -20.37 12.64
C ALA A 159 -12.20 -19.84 12.85
N TYR A 160 -12.90 -19.43 11.78
CA TYR A 160 -14.29 -19.02 11.88
C TYR A 160 -15.17 -20.24 12.09
N GLU A 161 -15.48 -20.54 13.35
CA GLU A 161 -16.54 -21.51 13.69
C GLU A 161 -17.89 -20.90 13.28
N GLU A 162 -18.65 -21.60 12.44
CA GLU A 162 -20.00 -21.19 12.09
C GLU A 162 -20.83 -20.98 13.37
N PRO A 163 -21.55 -19.87 13.51
CA PRO A 163 -22.45 -19.69 14.64
C PRO A 163 -23.49 -20.82 14.63
N VAL A 164 -23.54 -21.60 15.69
CA VAL A 164 -24.59 -22.60 15.89
C VAL A 164 -25.90 -21.85 16.09
N TYR A 165 -26.73 -21.79 15.06
CA TYR A 165 -28.12 -21.35 15.22
C TYR A 165 -28.89 -22.50 15.88
N GLU A 166 -29.17 -22.36 17.17
CA GLU A 166 -30.16 -23.22 17.83
C GLU A 166 -31.54 -22.88 17.23
N GLU A 167 -32.22 -23.90 16.66
CA GLU A 167 -33.60 -23.80 16.16
C GLU A 167 -34.64 -23.66 17.28
#